data_d7342699472fe7d44e2e44c8d16c5224
#
_entry.id   d7342699472fe7d44e2e44c8d16c5224
#
_cell.length_a   1.000
_cell.length_b   1.000
_cell.length_c   1.000
_cell.angle_alpha   90.00
_cell.angle_beta   90.00
_cell.angle_gamma   90.00
#
_symmetry.space_group_name_H-M   'P 1'
#
loop_
_entity.id
_entity.type
_entity.pdbx_description
1 polymer ?
#
loop_
_entity_poly.entity_id
_entity_poly.type
_entity_poly.pdbx_seq_one_letter_code
_entity_poly.pdbx_strand_id
1 'polypeptide(L)'
;MTTQILFKGGPNSWQDYEIPLSNALHKTGLEYHLAEDISPEQVDYIVYAPSSGLSDFKPYTRCKAVLCLWAGVETIIGNIKSMAEIANANGIEVVIS
;
A
#
# COMPACT_ATOMS: atom_id res chain seq x y z
N MET A 1 3.41 -13.87 -7.96
CA MET A 1 2.17 -13.13 -7.76
C MET A 1 2.45 -11.64 -7.67
N THR A 2 1.64 -10.85 -8.35
CA THR A 2 1.79 -9.40 -8.33
C THR A 2 1.16 -8.82 -7.07
N THR A 3 1.93 -8.03 -6.32
CA THR A 3 1.45 -7.32 -5.15
C THR A 3 0.67 -6.08 -5.59
N GLN A 4 -0.59 -5.99 -5.21
CA GLN A 4 -1.47 -4.89 -5.58
C GLN A 4 -1.47 -3.82 -4.50
N ILE A 5 -0.97 -2.64 -4.84
CA ILE A 5 -0.80 -1.53 -3.90
C ILE A 5 -1.66 -0.36 -4.36
N LEU A 6 -2.67 -0.03 -3.56
CA LEU A 6 -3.56 1.10 -3.82
C LEU A 6 -3.00 2.37 -3.16
N PHE A 7 -2.89 3.44 -3.92
CA PHE A 7 -2.49 4.74 -3.40
C PHE A 7 -3.72 5.59 -3.12
N LYS A 8 -3.91 5.97 -1.85
CA LYS A 8 -4.96 6.88 -1.40
C LYS A 8 -4.34 7.99 -0.55
N GLY A 9 -3.53 8.82 -1.19
CA GLY A 9 -2.77 9.88 -0.52
C GLY A 9 -3.43 11.24 -0.46
N GLY A 10 -4.60 11.39 -1.09
CA GLY A 10 -5.31 12.66 -1.12
C GLY A 10 -5.12 13.43 -2.43
N PRO A 11 -5.77 14.59 -2.56
CA PRO A 11 -5.75 15.36 -3.80
C PRO A 11 -4.33 15.74 -4.20
N ASN A 12 -4.00 15.52 -5.48
CA ASN A 12 -2.72 15.88 -6.10
C ASN A 12 -1.48 15.20 -5.50
N SER A 13 -1.64 14.25 -4.58
CA SER A 13 -0.51 13.57 -3.95
C SER A 13 0.14 12.55 -4.87
N TRP A 14 -0.60 11.97 -5.79
CA TRP A 14 -0.08 10.95 -6.70
C TRP A 14 1.15 11.43 -7.47
N GLN A 15 1.09 12.66 -7.97
CA GLN A 15 2.19 13.24 -8.74
C GLN A 15 3.49 13.33 -7.92
N ASP A 16 3.37 13.55 -6.61
CA ASP A 16 4.52 13.68 -5.72
C ASP A 16 5.08 12.34 -5.27
N TYR A 17 4.22 11.31 -5.18
CA TYR A 17 4.59 10.04 -4.57
C TYR A 17 4.77 8.88 -5.54
N GLU A 18 4.24 8.98 -6.75
CA GLU A 18 4.33 7.89 -7.73
C GLU A 18 5.77 7.45 -7.96
N ILE A 19 6.65 8.37 -8.30
CA ILE A 19 8.04 8.05 -8.61
C ILE A 19 8.80 7.57 -7.38
N PRO A 20 8.78 8.27 -6.23
CA PRO A 20 9.46 7.79 -5.03
C PRO A 20 9.00 6.40 -4.58
N LEU A 21 7.68 6.15 -4.59
CA LEU A 21 7.14 4.86 -4.20
C LEU A 21 7.54 3.77 -5.18
N SER A 22 7.43 4.04 -6.49
CA SER A 22 7.81 3.08 -7.52
C SER A 22 9.29 2.73 -7.46
N ASN A 23 10.15 3.74 -7.27
CA ASN A 23 11.59 3.50 -7.15
C ASN A 23 11.92 2.65 -5.93
N ALA A 24 11.29 2.93 -4.79
CA ALA A 24 11.51 2.17 -3.57
C ALA A 24 11.01 0.73 -3.72
N LEU A 25 9.84 0.54 -4.35
CA LEU A 25 9.30 -0.80 -4.62
C LEU A 25 10.19 -1.58 -5.58
N HIS A 26 10.70 -0.92 -6.61
CA HIS A 26 11.60 -1.56 -7.57
C HIS A 26 12.85 -2.13 -6.88
N LYS A 27 13.38 -1.42 -5.91
CA LYS A 27 14.55 -1.86 -5.15
C LYS A 27 14.28 -3.09 -4.28
N THR A 28 13.02 -3.36 -3.93
CA THR A 28 12.68 -4.54 -3.11
C THR A 28 12.77 -5.85 -3.87
N GLY A 29 12.73 -5.81 -5.19
CA GLY A 29 12.64 -7.00 -6.03
C GLY A 29 11.24 -7.58 -6.12
N LEU A 30 10.25 -6.98 -5.47
CA LEU A 30 8.87 -7.45 -5.54
C LEU A 30 8.27 -7.15 -6.91
N GLU A 31 7.44 -8.06 -7.40
CA GLU A 31 6.56 -7.81 -8.52
C GLU A 31 5.35 -7.03 -7.96
N TYR A 32 5.13 -5.82 -8.44
CA TYR A 32 4.11 -4.96 -7.90
C TYR A 32 3.30 -4.23 -8.97
N HIS A 33 2.10 -3.82 -8.58
CA HIS A 33 1.27 -2.89 -9.32
C HIS A 33 0.85 -1.77 -8.36
N LEU A 34 1.26 -0.55 -8.64
CA LEU A 34 0.94 0.64 -7.85
C LEU A 34 0.03 1.55 -8.66
N ALA A 35 -1.15 1.83 -8.14
CA ALA A 35 -2.13 2.66 -8.84
C ALA A 35 -3.05 3.38 -7.86
N GLU A 36 -3.72 4.43 -8.34
CA GLU A 36 -4.74 5.15 -7.58
C GLU A 36 -6.10 4.48 -7.61
N ASP A 37 -6.30 3.53 -8.52
CA ASP A 37 -7.59 2.87 -8.72
C ASP A 37 -7.36 1.38 -8.95
N ILE A 38 -7.76 0.58 -7.97
CA ILE A 38 -7.71 -0.87 -8.01
C ILE A 38 -9.00 -1.38 -7.39
N SER A 39 -9.59 -2.41 -7.97
CA SER A 39 -10.79 -3.04 -7.39
C SER A 39 -10.53 -3.42 -5.93
N PRO A 40 -11.40 -3.01 -4.99
CA PRO A 40 -11.13 -3.19 -3.57
C PRO A 40 -10.77 -4.62 -3.16
N GLU A 41 -11.44 -5.60 -3.71
CA GLU A 41 -11.20 -7.01 -3.38
C GLU A 41 -9.85 -7.54 -3.89
N GLN A 42 -9.16 -6.78 -4.74
CA GLN A 42 -7.86 -7.17 -5.28
C GLN A 42 -6.69 -6.47 -4.59
N VAL A 43 -6.95 -5.49 -3.73
CA VAL A 43 -5.91 -4.70 -3.08
C VAL A 43 -5.23 -5.50 -1.98
N ASP A 44 -3.90 -5.57 -2.03
CA ASP A 44 -3.09 -6.21 -0.99
C ASP A 44 -2.64 -5.22 0.08
N TYR A 45 -2.29 -4.00 -0.33
CA TYR A 45 -1.84 -2.94 0.59
C TYR A 45 -2.43 -1.60 0.17
N ILE A 46 -2.72 -0.75 1.15
CA ILE A 46 -3.17 0.62 0.91
C ILE A 46 -2.12 1.58 1.48
N VAL A 47 -1.62 2.46 0.64
CA VAL A 47 -0.81 3.60 1.07
C VAL A 47 -1.77 4.76 1.24
N TYR A 48 -1.97 5.21 2.47
CA TYR A 48 -3.13 6.00 2.87
C TYR A 48 -2.74 7.32 3.52
N ALA A 49 -3.53 8.36 3.29
CA ALA A 49 -3.50 9.59 4.07
C ALA A 49 -4.94 9.98 4.44
N PRO A 50 -5.17 10.58 5.64
CA PRO A 50 -6.52 10.99 6.04
C PRO A 50 -7.19 11.94 5.06
N SER A 51 -6.40 12.78 4.39
CA SER A 51 -6.90 13.72 3.38
C SER A 51 -7.48 13.05 2.13
N SER A 52 -7.27 11.75 1.96
CA SER A 52 -7.81 11.00 0.81
C SER A 52 -9.32 10.85 0.85
N GLY A 53 -9.94 11.00 2.04
CA GLY A 53 -11.36 10.76 2.22
C GLY A 53 -11.75 9.29 2.37
N LEU A 54 -10.78 8.38 2.25
CA LEU A 54 -11.06 6.96 2.43
C LEU A 54 -11.30 6.67 3.91
N SER A 55 -12.49 6.16 4.24
CA SER A 55 -12.87 5.86 5.62
C SER A 55 -13.47 4.47 5.79
N ASP A 56 -13.96 3.87 4.72
CA ASP A 56 -14.53 2.52 4.76
C ASP A 56 -13.58 1.51 4.15
N PHE A 57 -13.02 0.65 4.98
CA PHE A 57 -12.06 -0.38 4.56
C PHE A 57 -12.71 -1.76 4.39
N LYS A 58 -14.01 -1.88 4.62
CA LYS A 58 -14.72 -3.17 4.53
C LYS A 58 -14.64 -3.84 3.16
N PRO A 59 -14.74 -3.10 2.03
CA PRO A 59 -14.64 -3.73 0.71
C PRO A 59 -13.28 -4.34 0.41
N TYR A 60 -12.25 -3.94 1.15
CA TYR A 60 -10.87 -4.38 0.95
C TYR A 60 -10.61 -5.70 1.69
N THR A 61 -11.31 -6.75 1.26
CA THR A 61 -11.32 -8.04 1.97
C THR A 61 -10.01 -8.80 1.92
N ARG A 62 -9.15 -8.46 0.95
CA ARG A 62 -7.85 -9.09 0.76
C ARG A 62 -6.71 -8.25 1.35
N CYS A 63 -6.98 -7.02 1.74
CA CYS A 63 -5.95 -6.08 2.19
C CYS A 63 -5.24 -6.59 3.44
N LYS A 64 -3.91 -6.59 3.39
CA LYS A 64 -3.06 -7.09 4.49
C LYS A 64 -2.63 -5.98 5.43
N ALA A 65 -2.55 -4.74 4.94
CA ALA A 65 -2.15 -3.61 5.76
C ALA A 65 -2.57 -2.29 5.12
N VAL A 66 -2.83 -1.30 5.98
CA VAL A 66 -3.04 0.10 5.60
C VAL A 66 -1.88 0.89 6.19
N LEU A 67 -1.11 1.55 5.34
CA LEU A 67 0.13 2.22 5.72
C LEU A 67 0.00 3.72 5.50
N CYS A 68 0.19 4.48 6.57
CA CYS A 68 0.04 5.93 6.51
C CYS A 68 1.23 6.59 5.83
N LEU A 69 0.96 7.53 4.92
CA LEU A 69 2.01 8.28 4.21
C LEU A 69 2.94 9.05 5.15
N TRP A 70 2.45 9.43 6.32
CA TRP A 70 3.24 10.18 7.30
C TRP A 70 4.41 9.37 7.90
N ALA A 71 4.40 8.06 7.74
CA ALA A 71 5.52 7.23 8.16
C ALA A 71 6.76 7.37 7.26
N GLY A 72 6.59 7.97 6.07
CA GLY A 72 7.66 8.12 5.09
C GLY A 72 7.76 6.96 4.11
N VAL A 73 8.23 7.25 2.90
CA VAL A 73 8.27 6.28 1.80
C VAL A 73 9.11 5.04 2.17
N GLU A 74 10.28 5.23 2.74
CA GLU A 74 11.17 4.12 3.07
C GLU A 74 10.55 3.19 4.12
N THR A 75 9.90 3.76 5.13
CA THR A 75 9.22 2.98 6.17
C THR A 75 8.06 2.19 5.59
N ILE A 76 7.24 2.84 4.76
CA ILE A 76 6.09 2.21 4.12
C ILE A 76 6.55 1.01 3.27
N ILE A 77 7.52 1.22 2.41
CA ILE A 77 7.99 0.18 1.50
C ILE A 77 8.71 -0.93 2.26
N GLY A 78 9.46 -0.59 3.29
CA GLY A 78 10.09 -1.59 4.17
C GLY A 78 9.06 -2.49 4.85
N ASN A 79 7.95 -1.90 5.31
CA ASN A 79 6.85 -2.67 5.90
C ASN A 79 6.16 -3.57 4.87
N ILE A 80 5.92 -3.07 3.66
CA ILE A 80 5.32 -3.88 2.59
C ILE A 80 6.22 -5.06 2.27
N LYS A 81 7.52 -4.84 2.14
CA LYS A 81 8.47 -5.91 1.86
C LYS A 81 8.44 -6.97 2.96
N SER A 82 8.52 -6.55 4.21
CA SER A 82 8.50 -7.48 5.35
C SER A 82 7.20 -8.28 5.40
N MET A 83 6.06 -7.61 5.21
CA MET A 83 4.76 -8.28 5.22
C MET A 83 4.58 -9.23 4.04
N ALA A 84 5.09 -8.86 2.87
CA ALA A 84 5.01 -9.74 1.70
C ALA A 84 5.82 -11.03 1.92
N GLU A 85 6.93 -10.96 2.62
CA GLU A 85 7.74 -12.12 2.97
C GLU A 85 7.06 -13.02 4.01
N ILE A 86 6.29 -12.43 4.92
CA ILE A 86 5.63 -13.13 6.03
C ILE A 86 4.20 -13.55 5.68
N ALA A 87 3.58 -12.87 4.73
CA ALA A 87 2.15 -12.94 4.47
C ALA A 87 1.63 -14.35 4.13
N ASN A 88 2.49 -15.23 3.66
CA ASN A 88 2.11 -16.61 3.37
C ASN A 88 1.87 -17.44 4.64
N ALA A 89 2.23 -16.92 5.79
CA ALA A 89 2.20 -17.67 7.05
C ALA A 89 1.11 -17.21 8.03
N ASN A 90 0.68 -15.95 8.02
CA ASN A 90 0.02 -15.37 9.19
C ASN A 90 -1.33 -14.67 8.96
N GLY A 91 -1.89 -14.71 7.77
CA GLY A 91 -3.20 -14.09 7.55
C GLY A 91 -3.17 -12.56 7.53
N ILE A 92 -4.36 -11.97 7.68
CA ILE A 92 -4.55 -10.53 7.50
C ILE A 92 -4.28 -9.78 8.79
N GLU A 93 -3.42 -8.76 8.71
CA GLU A 93 -3.18 -7.85 9.81
C GLU A 93 -3.31 -6.41 9.30
N VAL A 94 -4.13 -5.60 9.97
CA VAL A 94 -4.27 -4.19 9.63
C VAL A 94 -3.38 -3.39 10.56
N VAL A 95 -2.36 -2.75 9.99
CA VAL A 95 -1.45 -1.87 10.71
C VAL A 95 -1.64 -0.46 10.17
N ILE A 96 -2.01 0.47 11.06
CA ILE A 96 -2.11 1.89 10.73
C ILE A 96 -0.93 2.59 11.39
N SER A 97 -0.02 3.05 10.58
CA SER A 97 1.18 3.73 11.06
C SER A 97 1.37 5.10 10.43
#